data_6403791867f2473ab90bca4fd9ec20ed
#
_entry.id   6403791867f2473ab90bca4fd9ec20ed
#
_cell.length_a   1.000
_cell.length_b   1.000
_cell.length_c   1.000
_cell.angle_alpha   90.00
_cell.angle_beta   90.00
_cell.angle_gamma   90.00
#
_symmetry.space_group_name_H-M   'P 1'
#
loop_
_entity.id
_entity.type
_entity.pdbx_description
1 polymer ?
#
loop_
_entity_poly.entity_id
_entity_poly.type
_entity_poly.pdbx_seq_one_letter_code
_entity_poly.pdbx_strand_id
1 'polypeptide(L)'
;MSGRNDWWRGAVVYQVYPRSFNDSNADGIGDIKGITAKLDYIASLGVDAVWLSPFFTSPMVDFGYDVSDYKNVDPMFGTLDDFDEMLAEMHKRGLKLIIDVVLSHTSDKHPWFVESRKSRDNEKSEWYVWADPKPDGTPPNNWMSVFGGSSWQYDTKRGQYYYHQFLKEQPDLNVRNTVVQDALLDVCRFWLDRGVDGFRLDALNHCIHDAQLRDNPPLEGFDRNQSSGRQTHPYYWQRHLYDKTQPEMIPFIQRLRKLTDEYEGRFMVAEIGDDFQIKTSVAYTDGPDKLHTAYNFALLGPGVYNTKSLRGAVEEYLAEGGDCWPSWAFANHDVVRVASRWAIDGKPDPEQSKLLSALVTALRGTAFIYQGEELGLTEADIPFELLQDPFGIFLWPEDKGRDGCRTPFPWDGQKANAGFSDAATTWLPVPIEHLAKAAAQQEADGHSPLHFVRNFMKWRKTQPALITGDIRFIDTPDGTLGFVRSLDGSDTLCCFNLGNEPATVELPADSQPIDGHGMNSTLDGRKLHLPAFGGYFGRCLLYTSPSPR
;
A
#
# COMPACT_ATOMS: atom_id res chain seq x y z
N MET A 1 31.01 8.40 -3.66
CA MET A 1 29.60 8.03 -3.90
C MET A 1 28.84 9.34 -4.04
N SER A 2 28.37 9.67 -5.26
CA SER A 2 27.67 10.92 -5.55
C SER A 2 26.34 10.93 -4.81
N GLY A 3 26.03 12.02 -4.11
CA GLY A 3 24.85 12.16 -3.27
C GLY A 3 23.54 12.06 -4.06
N ARG A 4 23.08 10.85 -4.33
CA ARG A 4 21.67 10.62 -4.64
C ARG A 4 20.89 10.95 -3.39
N ASN A 5 19.93 11.83 -3.51
CA ASN A 5 19.02 12.17 -2.43
C ASN A 5 18.01 11.01 -2.22
N ASP A 6 18.50 9.93 -1.56
CA ASP A 6 17.73 8.71 -1.29
C ASP A 6 16.81 8.89 -0.06
N TRP A 7 16.10 10.02 0.01
CA TRP A 7 15.22 10.39 1.14
C TRP A 7 14.21 9.29 1.50
N TRP A 8 13.84 8.46 0.54
CA TRP A 8 12.86 7.39 0.68
C TRP A 8 13.37 6.20 1.49
N ARG A 9 14.70 6.02 1.61
CA ARG A 9 15.28 4.94 2.42
C ARG A 9 14.98 5.18 3.90
N GLY A 10 14.15 4.30 4.49
CA GLY A 10 13.70 4.42 5.86
C GLY A 10 12.67 5.53 6.11
N ALA A 11 12.13 6.14 5.06
CA ALA A 11 11.02 7.06 5.18
C ALA A 11 9.74 6.37 5.68
N VAL A 12 8.87 7.16 6.28
CA VAL A 12 7.50 6.77 6.63
C VAL A 12 6.56 7.53 5.72
N VAL A 13 5.76 6.78 4.95
CA VAL A 13 4.78 7.30 3.99
C VAL A 13 3.39 7.12 4.57
N TYR A 14 2.63 8.20 4.65
CA TYR A 14 1.24 8.18 5.13
C TYR A 14 0.28 8.16 3.94
N GLN A 15 -0.51 7.08 3.83
CA GLN A 15 -1.49 6.96 2.76
C GLN A 15 -2.76 7.71 3.11
N VAL A 16 -3.16 8.63 2.23
CA VAL A 16 -4.43 9.35 2.27
C VAL A 16 -5.35 8.85 1.16
N TYR A 17 -6.55 8.41 1.54
CA TYR A 17 -7.64 8.08 0.64
C TYR A 17 -8.55 9.32 0.50
N PRO A 18 -8.44 10.10 -0.59
CA PRO A 18 -9.02 11.45 -0.71
C PRO A 18 -10.48 11.50 -0.32
N ARG A 19 -11.28 10.60 -0.90
CA ARG A 19 -12.72 10.46 -0.72
C ARG A 19 -13.17 10.37 0.74
N SER A 20 -12.30 9.85 1.62
CA SER A 20 -12.61 9.58 3.04
C SER A 20 -11.80 10.40 4.04
N PHE A 21 -11.01 11.38 3.60
CA PHE A 21 -10.12 12.06 4.53
C PHE A 21 -10.78 13.28 5.20
N ASN A 22 -11.25 14.24 4.41
CA ASN A 22 -12.00 15.41 4.91
C ASN A 22 -12.75 16.08 3.76
N ASP A 23 -14.03 16.37 3.97
CA ASP A 23 -14.90 17.07 3.03
C ASP A 23 -14.92 18.57 3.34
N SER A 24 -14.54 19.39 2.39
CA SER A 24 -14.48 20.86 2.55
C SER A 24 -15.69 21.59 1.98
N ASN A 25 -16.50 20.93 1.14
CA ASN A 25 -17.59 21.56 0.38
C ASN A 25 -18.99 21.10 0.80
N ALA A 26 -19.08 20.17 1.77
CA ALA A 26 -20.30 19.60 2.33
C ALA A 26 -21.14 18.80 1.32
N ASP A 27 -20.48 18.05 0.42
CA ASP A 27 -21.16 17.11 -0.49
C ASP A 27 -21.15 15.67 0.02
N GLY A 28 -20.48 15.38 1.14
CA GLY A 28 -20.37 14.06 1.77
C GLY A 28 -19.17 13.26 1.28
N ILE A 29 -18.31 13.83 0.45
CA ILE A 29 -17.13 13.21 -0.15
C ILE A 29 -15.90 14.05 0.20
N GLY A 30 -14.82 13.42 0.63
CA GLY A 30 -13.56 14.13 0.89
C GLY A 30 -12.92 14.67 -0.38
N ASP A 31 -12.18 15.76 -0.26
CA ASP A 31 -11.61 16.49 -1.39
C ASP A 31 -10.19 17.02 -1.11
N ILE A 32 -9.52 17.56 -2.14
CA ILE A 32 -8.15 18.09 -2.07
C ILE A 32 -8.04 19.28 -1.09
N LYS A 33 -9.03 20.18 -1.09
CA LYS A 33 -9.04 21.29 -0.11
C LYS A 33 -9.20 20.79 1.32
N GLY A 34 -10.01 19.78 1.52
CA GLY A 34 -10.14 19.09 2.80
C GLY A 34 -8.81 18.49 3.26
N ILE A 35 -8.05 17.85 2.36
CA ILE A 35 -6.70 17.35 2.67
C ILE A 35 -5.78 18.52 3.03
N THR A 36 -5.80 19.60 2.23
CA THR A 36 -4.98 20.79 2.46
C THR A 36 -5.23 21.38 3.85
N ALA A 37 -6.50 21.44 4.28
CA ALA A 37 -6.89 21.93 5.61
C ALA A 37 -6.38 21.05 6.78
N LYS A 38 -5.96 19.81 6.48
CA LYS A 38 -5.48 18.84 7.47
C LYS A 38 -3.98 18.54 7.40
N LEU A 39 -3.22 19.29 6.60
CA LEU A 39 -1.77 19.06 6.43
C LEU A 39 -0.97 19.23 7.72
N ASP A 40 -1.40 20.13 8.63
CA ASP A 40 -0.74 20.28 9.94
C ASP A 40 -0.90 19.02 10.81
N TYR A 41 -2.05 18.35 10.74
CA TYR A 41 -2.25 17.06 11.39
C TYR A 41 -1.29 16.01 10.82
N ILE A 42 -1.23 15.86 9.48
CA ILE A 42 -0.33 14.90 8.83
C ILE A 42 1.14 15.20 9.20
N ALA A 43 1.57 16.44 9.10
CA ALA A 43 2.93 16.85 9.48
C ALA A 43 3.24 16.54 10.94
N SER A 44 2.25 16.71 11.85
CA SER A 44 2.42 16.42 13.27
C SER A 44 2.67 14.94 13.58
N LEU A 45 2.25 14.03 12.70
CA LEU A 45 2.54 12.59 12.83
C LEU A 45 4.04 12.28 12.70
N GLY A 46 4.83 13.20 12.11
CA GLY A 46 6.26 13.00 11.92
C GLY A 46 6.61 12.13 10.71
N VAL A 47 5.66 11.92 9.80
CA VAL A 47 5.87 11.21 8.53
C VAL A 47 6.71 12.03 7.54
N ASP A 48 7.27 11.40 6.52
CA ASP A 48 8.17 12.05 5.57
C ASP A 48 7.48 12.35 4.23
N ALA A 49 6.48 11.56 3.88
CA ALA A 49 5.74 11.72 2.63
C ALA A 49 4.27 11.34 2.80
N VAL A 50 3.45 11.83 1.87
CA VAL A 50 2.06 11.42 1.68
C VAL A 50 1.96 10.61 0.39
N TRP A 51 1.29 9.47 0.44
CA TRP A 51 0.78 8.78 -0.74
C TRP A 51 -0.69 9.16 -0.89
N LEU A 52 -1.02 9.84 -1.97
CA LEU A 52 -2.39 10.19 -2.34
C LEU A 52 -2.95 9.10 -3.26
N SER A 53 -3.98 8.39 -2.80
CA SER A 53 -4.72 7.42 -3.62
C SER A 53 -5.44 8.12 -4.78
N PRO A 54 -5.98 7.41 -5.80
CA PRO A 54 -6.39 8.01 -7.07
C PRO A 54 -7.33 9.22 -6.93
N PHE A 55 -7.01 10.26 -7.68
CA PHE A 55 -7.78 11.51 -7.75
C PHE A 55 -7.95 12.02 -9.19
N PHE A 56 -7.45 11.29 -10.19
CA PHE A 56 -7.59 11.62 -11.60
C PHE A 56 -9.05 11.53 -12.03
N THR A 57 -9.40 12.23 -13.13
CA THR A 57 -10.75 12.16 -13.69
C THR A 57 -11.13 10.72 -14.02
N SER A 58 -12.25 10.29 -13.45
CA SER A 58 -12.70 8.90 -13.50
C SER A 58 -14.23 8.82 -13.47
N PRO A 59 -14.86 7.85 -14.14
CA PRO A 59 -16.26 7.47 -13.89
C PRO A 59 -16.53 6.89 -12.51
N MET A 60 -15.48 6.61 -11.72
CA MET A 60 -15.55 6.10 -10.35
C MET A 60 -16.19 4.72 -10.19
N VAL A 61 -16.11 3.87 -11.21
CA VAL A 61 -16.59 2.48 -11.13
C VAL A 61 -15.72 1.67 -10.16
N ASP A 62 -14.43 1.97 -10.13
CA ASP A 62 -13.46 1.45 -9.15
C ASP A 62 -12.76 2.63 -8.42
N PHE A 63 -13.55 3.60 -7.97
CA PHE A 63 -13.13 4.68 -7.08
C PHE A 63 -11.87 5.46 -7.51
N GLY A 64 -11.69 5.65 -8.82
CA GLY A 64 -10.60 6.42 -9.40
C GLY A 64 -9.52 5.57 -10.07
N TYR A 65 -9.51 4.24 -9.87
CA TYR A 65 -8.61 3.35 -10.60
C TYR A 65 -9.03 3.16 -12.07
N ASP A 66 -10.28 3.42 -12.43
CA ASP A 66 -10.79 3.48 -13.81
C ASP A 66 -10.58 4.89 -14.40
N VAL A 67 -9.34 5.23 -14.74
CA VAL A 67 -8.92 6.57 -15.17
C VAL A 67 -9.46 6.90 -16.57
N SER A 68 -10.16 8.03 -16.71
CA SER A 68 -10.63 8.56 -18.02
C SER A 68 -9.84 9.77 -18.53
N ASP A 69 -9.12 10.50 -17.66
CA ASP A 69 -8.16 11.54 -18.01
C ASP A 69 -7.03 11.58 -16.96
N TYR A 70 -5.82 11.23 -17.37
CA TYR A 70 -4.64 11.19 -16.51
C TYR A 70 -4.07 12.56 -16.11
N LYS A 71 -4.42 13.61 -16.83
CA LYS A 71 -3.78 14.94 -16.68
C LYS A 71 -4.68 15.96 -16.01
N ASN A 72 -5.77 15.50 -15.40
CA ASN A 72 -6.70 16.33 -14.65
C ASN A 72 -7.04 15.72 -13.28
N VAL A 73 -7.50 16.59 -12.39
CA VAL A 73 -8.16 16.22 -11.14
C VAL A 73 -9.63 15.96 -11.46
N ASP A 74 -10.21 14.91 -10.87
CA ASP A 74 -11.65 14.70 -10.96
C ASP A 74 -12.39 15.86 -10.28
N PRO A 75 -13.43 16.44 -10.94
CA PRO A 75 -14.20 17.55 -10.37
C PRO A 75 -14.79 17.28 -8.97
N MET A 76 -14.99 16.02 -8.62
CA MET A 76 -15.39 15.58 -7.28
C MET A 76 -14.35 15.96 -6.22
N PHE A 77 -13.08 15.91 -6.56
CA PHE A 77 -11.96 16.18 -5.64
C PHE A 77 -11.42 17.61 -5.74
N GLY A 78 -11.78 18.36 -6.76
CA GLY A 78 -11.32 19.73 -6.96
C GLY A 78 -10.75 20.00 -8.34
N THR A 79 -9.75 20.86 -8.40
CA THR A 79 -9.10 21.32 -9.64
C THR A 79 -7.58 21.09 -9.61
N LEU A 80 -6.93 21.29 -10.77
CA LEU A 80 -5.46 21.31 -10.82
C LEU A 80 -4.87 22.44 -9.96
N ASP A 81 -5.53 23.58 -9.84
CA ASP A 81 -5.07 24.68 -9.00
C ASP A 81 -5.13 24.30 -7.51
N ASP A 82 -6.19 23.58 -7.08
CA ASP A 82 -6.30 23.05 -5.72
C ASP A 82 -5.20 22.01 -5.42
N PHE A 83 -4.85 21.20 -6.43
CA PHE A 83 -3.73 20.24 -6.32
C PHE A 83 -2.38 20.97 -6.19
N ASP A 84 -2.14 22.01 -6.98
CA ASP A 84 -0.90 22.79 -6.92
C ASP A 84 -0.75 23.50 -5.58
N GLU A 85 -1.84 24.04 -5.03
CA GLU A 85 -1.86 24.62 -3.69
C GLU A 85 -1.53 23.57 -2.62
N MET A 86 -2.18 22.40 -2.65
CA MET A 86 -1.91 21.29 -1.73
C MET A 86 -0.43 20.87 -1.78
N LEU A 87 0.12 20.67 -2.99
CA LEU A 87 1.51 20.28 -3.19
C LEU A 87 2.48 21.32 -2.61
N ALA A 88 2.24 22.60 -2.88
CA ALA A 88 3.04 23.69 -2.34
C ALA A 88 2.98 23.75 -0.80
N GLU A 89 1.79 23.56 -0.22
CA GLU A 89 1.59 23.53 1.23
C GLU A 89 2.23 22.30 1.90
N MET A 90 2.25 21.13 1.23
CA MET A 90 3.00 19.95 1.67
C MET A 90 4.51 20.24 1.70
N HIS A 91 5.05 20.78 0.62
CA HIS A 91 6.48 21.11 0.53
C HIS A 91 6.92 22.13 1.58
N LYS A 92 6.10 23.16 1.88
CA LYS A 92 6.37 24.12 2.98
C LYS A 92 6.50 23.45 4.35
N ARG A 93 5.81 22.31 4.56
CA ARG A 93 5.88 21.51 5.78
C ARG A 93 6.97 20.44 5.76
N GLY A 94 7.75 20.37 4.68
CA GLY A 94 8.78 19.35 4.49
C GLY A 94 8.22 17.96 4.13
N LEU A 95 6.93 17.87 3.79
CA LEU A 95 6.29 16.65 3.32
C LEU A 95 6.50 16.48 1.81
N LYS A 96 6.76 15.26 1.39
CA LYS A 96 6.81 14.89 -0.03
C LYS A 96 5.48 14.31 -0.47
N LEU A 97 5.16 14.41 -1.76
CA LEU A 97 3.94 13.88 -2.34
C LEU A 97 4.24 12.76 -3.34
N ILE A 98 3.67 11.59 -3.10
CA ILE A 98 3.63 10.44 -4.00
C ILE A 98 2.20 10.29 -4.48
N ILE A 99 1.97 10.26 -5.78
CA ILE A 99 0.65 10.05 -6.36
C ILE A 99 0.49 8.65 -6.91
N ASP A 100 -0.73 8.16 -6.90
CA ASP A 100 -1.09 6.86 -7.48
C ASP A 100 -1.20 6.99 -9.01
N VAL A 101 -0.58 6.08 -9.76
CA VAL A 101 -0.64 6.06 -11.22
C VAL A 101 -0.94 4.65 -11.71
N VAL A 102 -2.03 4.52 -12.44
CA VAL A 102 -2.49 3.28 -13.06
C VAL A 102 -1.91 3.18 -14.46
N LEU A 103 -1.03 2.21 -14.71
CA LEU A 103 -0.36 2.02 -16.01
C LEU A 103 -0.81 0.77 -16.76
N SER A 104 -1.60 -0.10 -16.13
CA SER A 104 -2.06 -1.36 -16.69
C SER A 104 -3.32 -1.23 -17.56
N HIS A 105 -4.21 -0.32 -17.22
CA HIS A 105 -5.52 -0.16 -17.85
C HIS A 105 -6.00 1.28 -17.82
N THR A 106 -7.10 1.57 -18.49
CA THR A 106 -7.85 2.83 -18.38
C THR A 106 -9.32 2.52 -18.15
N SER A 107 -10.12 3.56 -17.89
CA SER A 107 -11.58 3.44 -18.04
C SER A 107 -11.97 3.13 -19.48
N ASP A 108 -13.09 2.43 -19.66
CA ASP A 108 -13.74 2.27 -20.98
C ASP A 108 -14.28 3.60 -21.54
N LYS A 109 -14.26 4.67 -20.74
CA LYS A 109 -14.58 6.05 -21.14
C LYS A 109 -13.37 6.86 -21.56
N HIS A 110 -12.16 6.33 -21.35
CA HIS A 110 -10.94 7.02 -21.77
C HIS A 110 -10.95 7.25 -23.30
N PRO A 111 -10.56 8.44 -23.81
CA PRO A 111 -10.54 8.72 -25.25
C PRO A 111 -9.74 7.71 -26.07
N TRP A 112 -8.67 7.13 -25.49
CA TRP A 112 -7.88 6.10 -26.16
C TRP A 112 -8.68 4.83 -26.41
N PHE A 113 -9.47 4.35 -25.44
CA PHE A 113 -10.31 3.17 -25.64
C PHE A 113 -11.49 3.46 -26.56
N VAL A 114 -12.13 4.61 -26.39
CA VAL A 114 -13.23 5.05 -27.26
C VAL A 114 -12.79 5.08 -28.72
N GLU A 115 -11.56 5.50 -29.02
CA GLU A 115 -10.98 5.45 -30.36
C GLU A 115 -10.65 4.01 -30.79
N SER A 116 -9.93 3.26 -29.93
CA SER A 116 -9.48 1.91 -30.23
C SER A 116 -10.62 0.98 -30.62
N ARG A 117 -11.77 1.07 -29.95
CA ARG A 117 -12.93 0.19 -30.17
C ARG A 117 -13.72 0.50 -31.45
N LYS A 118 -13.44 1.62 -32.15
CA LYS A 118 -14.20 2.02 -33.35
C LYS A 118 -14.01 1.04 -34.52
N SER A 119 -12.79 0.57 -34.73
CA SER A 119 -12.44 -0.35 -35.82
C SER A 119 -11.12 -1.09 -35.51
N ARG A 120 -10.77 -2.05 -36.35
CA ARG A 120 -9.52 -2.83 -36.23
C ARG A 120 -8.30 -2.13 -36.82
N ASP A 121 -8.46 -1.01 -37.51
CA ASP A 121 -7.47 -0.33 -38.35
C ASP A 121 -7.31 1.17 -38.06
N ASN A 122 -7.90 1.68 -36.95
CA ASN A 122 -7.69 3.07 -36.52
C ASN A 122 -6.32 3.25 -35.82
N GLU A 123 -5.91 4.51 -35.61
CA GLU A 123 -4.61 4.87 -35.06
C GLU A 123 -4.34 4.27 -33.66
N LYS A 124 -5.39 3.92 -32.91
CA LYS A 124 -5.31 3.32 -31.59
C LYS A 124 -5.77 1.88 -31.53
N SER A 125 -5.94 1.24 -32.69
CA SER A 125 -6.42 -0.14 -32.78
C SER A 125 -5.60 -1.12 -31.93
N GLU A 126 -4.28 -0.91 -31.81
CA GLU A 126 -3.32 -1.74 -31.08
C GLU A 126 -2.94 -1.18 -29.69
N TRP A 127 -3.72 -0.20 -29.18
CA TRP A 127 -3.43 0.43 -27.89
C TRP A 127 -3.94 -0.39 -26.70
N TYR A 128 -4.91 -1.26 -26.94
CA TYR A 128 -5.50 -2.16 -25.95
C TYR A 128 -5.32 -3.60 -26.41
N VAL A 129 -5.54 -4.53 -25.49
CA VAL A 129 -5.40 -5.95 -25.76
C VAL A 129 -6.69 -6.48 -26.36
N TRP A 130 -6.67 -6.77 -27.64
CA TRP A 130 -7.80 -7.30 -28.40
C TRP A 130 -7.49 -8.72 -28.93
N ALA A 131 -8.49 -9.58 -28.96
CA ALA A 131 -8.38 -10.90 -29.54
C ALA A 131 -9.66 -11.31 -30.26
N ASP A 132 -9.50 -12.11 -31.33
CA ASP A 132 -10.65 -12.71 -32.01
C ASP A 132 -11.27 -13.82 -31.14
N PRO A 133 -12.61 -14.02 -31.22
CA PRO A 133 -13.24 -15.18 -30.60
C PRO A 133 -12.70 -16.48 -31.18
N LYS A 134 -12.73 -17.55 -30.39
CA LYS A 134 -12.55 -18.92 -30.93
C LYS A 134 -13.65 -19.26 -31.95
N PRO A 135 -13.48 -20.32 -32.77
CA PRO A 135 -14.50 -20.70 -33.76
C PRO A 135 -15.90 -20.96 -33.19
N ASP A 136 -15.98 -21.32 -31.93
CA ASP A 136 -17.25 -21.54 -31.20
C ASP A 136 -17.81 -20.26 -30.53
N GLY A 137 -17.17 -19.11 -30.72
CA GLY A 137 -17.56 -17.82 -30.17
C GLY A 137 -17.07 -17.56 -28.74
N THR A 138 -16.36 -18.50 -28.11
CA THR A 138 -15.84 -18.34 -26.76
C THR A 138 -14.59 -17.41 -26.70
N PRO A 139 -14.22 -16.89 -25.52
CA PRO A 139 -13.01 -16.10 -25.33
C PRO A 139 -11.72 -16.81 -25.75
N PRO A 140 -10.63 -16.08 -26.06
CA PRO A 140 -9.38 -16.66 -26.56
C PRO A 140 -8.71 -17.64 -25.58
N ASN A 141 -8.88 -17.44 -24.27
CA ASN A 141 -8.31 -18.29 -23.24
C ASN A 141 -9.16 -18.30 -21.96
N ASN A 142 -8.65 -18.94 -20.90
CA ASN A 142 -9.35 -19.19 -19.66
C ASN A 142 -9.07 -18.15 -18.56
N TRP A 143 -8.44 -17.01 -18.85
CA TRP A 143 -8.06 -16.05 -17.83
C TRP A 143 -9.28 -15.49 -17.08
N MET A 144 -9.12 -15.35 -15.77
CA MET A 144 -10.17 -14.88 -14.87
C MET A 144 -9.84 -13.49 -14.36
N SER A 145 -10.87 -12.65 -14.23
CA SER A 145 -10.76 -11.31 -13.65
C SER A 145 -10.57 -11.36 -12.13
N VAL A 146 -9.76 -10.43 -11.60
CA VAL A 146 -9.60 -10.22 -10.15
C VAL A 146 -10.94 -9.92 -9.48
N PHE A 147 -11.86 -9.26 -10.18
CA PHE A 147 -13.22 -8.96 -9.68
C PHE A 147 -14.23 -10.07 -9.97
N GLY A 148 -13.81 -11.16 -10.59
CA GLY A 148 -14.65 -12.31 -10.88
C GLY A 148 -15.12 -12.39 -12.33
N GLY A 149 -15.45 -13.61 -12.75
CA GLY A 149 -15.83 -13.90 -14.13
C GLY A 149 -14.64 -13.96 -15.08
N SER A 150 -14.92 -13.98 -16.39
CA SER A 150 -13.89 -13.99 -17.45
C SER A 150 -13.17 -12.64 -17.49
N SER A 151 -11.87 -12.65 -17.77
CA SER A 151 -11.09 -11.44 -18.09
C SER A 151 -11.33 -10.91 -19.52
N TRP A 152 -12.28 -11.45 -20.24
CA TRP A 152 -12.55 -11.10 -21.62
C TRP A 152 -13.99 -10.64 -21.82
N GLN A 153 -14.16 -9.42 -22.34
CA GLN A 153 -15.46 -8.85 -22.68
C GLN A 153 -15.59 -8.69 -24.21
N TYR A 154 -16.63 -9.26 -24.79
CA TYR A 154 -16.91 -9.12 -26.22
C TYR A 154 -17.42 -7.71 -26.55
N ASP A 155 -16.80 -7.05 -27.52
CA ASP A 155 -17.24 -5.75 -28.07
C ASP A 155 -17.88 -5.96 -29.43
N THR A 156 -19.18 -5.67 -29.51
CA THR A 156 -19.98 -5.86 -30.73
C THR A 156 -19.63 -4.87 -31.86
N LYS A 157 -19.05 -3.70 -31.54
CA LYS A 157 -18.63 -2.72 -32.55
C LYS A 157 -17.41 -3.21 -33.29
N ARG A 158 -16.43 -3.72 -32.54
CA ARG A 158 -15.16 -4.21 -33.09
C ARG A 158 -15.23 -5.66 -33.53
N GLY A 159 -16.17 -6.44 -33.00
CA GLY A 159 -16.30 -7.87 -33.26
C GLY A 159 -15.13 -8.67 -32.72
N GLN A 160 -14.56 -8.25 -31.60
CA GLN A 160 -13.47 -8.88 -30.88
C GLN A 160 -13.73 -8.86 -29.38
N TYR A 161 -13.00 -9.68 -28.63
CA TYR A 161 -12.87 -9.56 -27.20
C TYR A 161 -11.77 -8.56 -26.84
N TYR A 162 -12.00 -7.72 -25.82
CA TYR A 162 -10.92 -6.99 -25.15
C TYR A 162 -10.62 -7.61 -23.80
N TYR A 163 -9.36 -7.55 -23.42
CA TYR A 163 -8.88 -8.01 -22.13
C TYR A 163 -9.13 -6.97 -21.03
N HIS A 164 -9.48 -7.45 -19.84
CA HIS A 164 -9.58 -6.67 -18.62
C HIS A 164 -9.19 -7.53 -17.42
N GLN A 165 -8.11 -7.20 -16.75
CA GLN A 165 -7.66 -7.93 -15.57
C GLN A 165 -8.57 -7.67 -14.36
N PHE A 166 -9.14 -6.48 -14.30
CA PHE A 166 -10.04 -6.02 -13.25
C PHE A 166 -11.49 -5.95 -13.78
N LEU A 167 -12.19 -4.86 -13.56
CA LEU A 167 -13.56 -4.72 -14.06
C LEU A 167 -13.60 -4.64 -15.60
N LYS A 168 -14.71 -5.05 -16.21
CA LYS A 168 -14.91 -4.89 -17.67
C LYS A 168 -14.91 -3.43 -18.13
N GLU A 169 -15.15 -2.51 -17.20
CA GLU A 169 -15.02 -1.06 -17.40
C GLU A 169 -13.55 -0.57 -17.36
N GLN A 170 -12.60 -1.48 -17.08
CA GLN A 170 -11.16 -1.22 -17.00
C GLN A 170 -10.39 -2.02 -18.07
N PRO A 171 -10.53 -1.69 -19.38
CA PRO A 171 -9.81 -2.38 -20.46
C PRO A 171 -8.30 -2.21 -20.30
N ASP A 172 -7.56 -3.32 -20.45
CA ASP A 172 -6.12 -3.36 -20.32
C ASP A 172 -5.42 -2.75 -21.54
N LEU A 173 -4.45 -1.88 -21.26
CA LEU A 173 -3.57 -1.28 -22.24
C LEU A 173 -2.60 -2.34 -22.80
N ASN A 174 -2.30 -2.26 -24.08
CA ASN A 174 -1.24 -3.06 -24.69
C ASN A 174 0.13 -2.44 -24.42
N VAL A 175 0.64 -2.62 -23.20
CA VAL A 175 1.93 -2.05 -22.77
C VAL A 175 3.14 -2.71 -23.49
N ARG A 176 2.94 -3.78 -24.28
CA ARG A 176 3.96 -4.27 -25.23
C ARG A 176 4.19 -3.29 -26.37
N ASN A 177 3.21 -2.47 -26.70
CA ASN A 177 3.31 -1.44 -27.73
C ASN A 177 4.10 -0.24 -27.20
N THR A 178 5.25 0.05 -27.81
CA THR A 178 6.11 1.15 -27.38
C THR A 178 5.46 2.53 -27.48
N VAL A 179 4.50 2.71 -28.40
CA VAL A 179 3.73 3.97 -28.51
C VAL A 179 2.83 4.17 -27.28
N VAL A 180 2.26 3.08 -26.76
CA VAL A 180 1.51 3.12 -25.49
C VAL A 180 2.45 3.44 -24.34
N GLN A 181 3.63 2.80 -24.27
CA GLN A 181 4.63 3.13 -23.26
C GLN A 181 5.03 4.61 -23.31
N ASP A 182 5.24 5.18 -24.51
CA ASP A 182 5.57 6.60 -24.69
C ASP A 182 4.46 7.51 -24.15
N ALA A 183 3.20 7.19 -24.41
CA ALA A 183 2.06 7.92 -23.88
C ALA A 183 1.96 7.85 -22.35
N LEU A 184 2.24 6.69 -21.75
CA LEU A 184 2.27 6.52 -20.30
C LEU A 184 3.44 7.27 -19.66
N LEU A 185 4.62 7.28 -20.29
CA LEU A 185 5.75 8.08 -19.84
C LEU A 185 5.45 9.59 -19.92
N ASP A 186 4.70 10.03 -20.93
CA ASP A 186 4.26 11.44 -21.05
C ASP A 186 3.27 11.82 -19.93
N VAL A 187 2.41 10.90 -19.48
CA VAL A 187 1.60 11.09 -18.28
C VAL A 187 2.49 11.27 -17.04
N CYS A 188 3.46 10.39 -16.84
CA CYS A 188 4.38 10.50 -15.71
C CYS A 188 5.18 11.82 -15.74
N ARG A 189 5.65 12.23 -16.93
CA ARG A 189 6.38 13.49 -17.13
C ARG A 189 5.53 14.70 -16.73
N PHE A 190 4.25 14.74 -17.13
CA PHE A 190 3.33 15.82 -16.79
C PHE A 190 3.26 16.07 -15.27
N TRP A 191 3.20 15.02 -14.48
CA TRP A 191 3.14 15.13 -13.01
C TRP A 191 4.51 15.43 -12.39
N LEU A 192 5.61 14.90 -12.95
CA LEU A 192 6.97 15.25 -12.51
C LEU A 192 7.28 16.73 -12.78
N ASP A 193 6.91 17.25 -13.95
CA ASP A 193 7.04 18.67 -14.30
C ASP A 193 6.22 19.57 -13.37
N ARG A 194 5.08 19.07 -12.86
CA ARG A 194 4.24 19.74 -11.87
C ARG A 194 4.82 19.70 -10.46
N GLY A 195 5.83 18.88 -10.21
CA GLY A 195 6.61 18.89 -8.98
C GLY A 195 6.31 17.76 -8.00
N VAL A 196 5.50 16.74 -8.37
CA VAL A 196 5.28 15.57 -7.49
C VAL A 196 6.62 14.88 -7.20
N ASP A 197 6.77 14.36 -5.99
CA ASP A 197 8.02 13.75 -5.53
C ASP A 197 8.15 12.29 -5.93
N GLY A 198 7.09 11.68 -6.45
CA GLY A 198 7.15 10.30 -6.92
C GLY A 198 5.82 9.68 -7.24
N PHE A 199 5.87 8.38 -7.53
CA PHE A 199 4.73 7.58 -7.94
C PHE A 199 4.58 6.32 -7.11
N ARG A 200 3.36 5.99 -6.74
CA ARG A 200 2.93 4.63 -6.44
C ARG A 200 2.35 4.06 -7.74
N LEU A 201 2.96 3.02 -8.27
CA LEU A 201 2.56 2.38 -9.51
C LEU A 201 1.61 1.24 -9.18
N ASP A 202 0.35 1.44 -9.52
CA ASP A 202 -0.74 0.51 -9.25
C ASP A 202 -0.58 -0.79 -10.03
N ALA A 203 -0.71 -1.93 -9.35
CA ALA A 203 -0.73 -3.27 -9.93
C ALA A 203 0.27 -3.46 -11.09
N LEU A 204 1.50 -2.95 -10.92
CA LEU A 204 2.47 -2.79 -12.01
C LEU A 204 2.80 -4.10 -12.73
N ASN A 205 2.83 -5.22 -12.02
CA ASN A 205 3.12 -6.52 -12.62
C ASN A 205 1.98 -7.05 -13.52
N HIS A 206 0.82 -6.40 -13.53
CA HIS A 206 -0.31 -6.71 -14.40
C HIS A 206 -0.25 -6.01 -15.78
N CYS A 207 0.67 -5.06 -15.99
CA CYS A 207 0.75 -4.30 -17.25
C CYS A 207 1.08 -5.14 -18.50
N ILE A 208 1.77 -6.27 -18.32
CA ILE A 208 2.19 -7.11 -19.47
C ILE A 208 1.79 -8.56 -19.22
N HIS A 209 1.01 -9.09 -20.16
CA HIS A 209 0.56 -10.48 -20.24
C HIS A 209 1.31 -11.26 -21.34
N ASP A 210 1.14 -12.59 -21.41
CA ASP A 210 1.70 -13.46 -22.44
C ASP A 210 1.17 -13.11 -23.84
N ALA A 211 2.08 -12.85 -24.77
CA ALA A 211 1.73 -12.52 -26.16
C ALA A 211 1.03 -13.64 -26.92
N GLN A 212 1.18 -14.90 -26.46
CA GLN A 212 0.56 -16.07 -27.10
C GLN A 212 -0.83 -16.37 -26.53
N LEU A 213 -1.28 -15.62 -25.50
CA LEU A 213 -2.57 -15.78 -24.84
C LEU A 213 -2.83 -17.23 -24.37
N ARG A 214 -1.78 -17.90 -23.84
CA ARG A 214 -1.87 -19.27 -23.35
C ARG A 214 -2.78 -19.36 -22.12
N ASP A 215 -3.49 -20.50 -21.98
CA ASP A 215 -4.33 -20.76 -20.81
C ASP A 215 -3.50 -20.82 -19.53
N ASN A 216 -3.97 -20.21 -18.45
CA ASN A 216 -3.42 -20.39 -17.12
C ASN A 216 -3.72 -21.82 -16.62
N PRO A 217 -2.73 -22.54 -16.07
CA PRO A 217 -2.97 -23.85 -15.48
C PRO A 217 -3.71 -23.73 -14.14
N PRO A 218 -4.40 -24.79 -13.69
CA PRO A 218 -4.97 -24.83 -12.37
C PRO A 218 -3.87 -24.74 -11.29
N LEU A 219 -4.19 -24.15 -10.15
CA LEU A 219 -3.31 -24.13 -8.99
C LEU A 219 -3.30 -25.51 -8.33
N GLU A 220 -2.22 -26.29 -8.57
CA GLU A 220 -2.03 -27.58 -7.95
C GLU A 220 -1.72 -27.44 -6.45
N GLY A 221 -2.34 -28.30 -5.63
CA GLY A 221 -2.12 -28.26 -4.18
C GLY A 221 -2.67 -27.02 -3.52
N PHE A 222 -3.68 -26.38 -4.12
CA PHE A 222 -4.37 -25.23 -3.55
C PHE A 222 -4.83 -25.54 -2.13
N ASP A 223 -4.09 -25.04 -1.15
CA ASP A 223 -4.55 -25.04 0.24
C ASP A 223 -5.47 -23.84 0.44
N ARG A 224 -6.77 -24.13 0.40
CA ARG A 224 -7.82 -23.14 0.64
C ARG A 224 -7.68 -22.39 1.96
N ASN A 225 -6.87 -22.91 2.90
CA ASN A 225 -6.64 -22.29 4.20
C ASN A 225 -5.42 -21.36 4.24
N GLN A 226 -4.53 -21.44 3.24
CA GLN A 226 -3.30 -20.63 3.19
C GLN A 226 -3.37 -19.46 2.22
N SER A 227 -4.28 -19.48 1.24
CA SER A 227 -4.44 -18.34 0.37
C SER A 227 -5.20 -17.24 1.11
N SER A 228 -4.70 -16.02 1.03
CA SER A 228 -5.49 -14.82 1.30
C SER A 228 -6.68 -14.74 0.33
N GLY A 229 -6.66 -15.62 -0.67
CA GLY A 229 -7.67 -15.78 -1.69
C GLY A 229 -8.87 -16.56 -1.21
N ARG A 230 -9.99 -16.05 -1.54
CA ARG A 230 -11.31 -16.49 -1.17
C ARG A 230 -11.62 -17.80 -1.86
N GLN A 231 -11.92 -18.82 -1.08
CA GLN A 231 -12.14 -20.21 -1.55
C GLN A 231 -13.18 -20.33 -2.66
N THR A 232 -14.14 -19.41 -2.71
CA THR A 232 -15.24 -19.38 -3.66
C THR A 232 -14.94 -18.58 -4.93
N HIS A 233 -13.79 -17.90 -4.99
CA HIS A 233 -13.45 -17.01 -6.10
C HIS A 233 -12.54 -17.70 -7.11
N PRO A 234 -13.00 -17.98 -8.36
CA PRO A 234 -12.27 -18.76 -9.36
C PRO A 234 -10.91 -18.17 -9.78
N TYR A 235 -10.71 -16.85 -9.65
CA TYR A 235 -9.42 -16.23 -9.89
C TYR A 235 -8.30 -16.95 -9.11
N TYR A 236 -8.51 -17.24 -7.83
CA TYR A 236 -7.51 -17.91 -6.98
C TYR A 236 -7.35 -19.41 -7.21
N TRP A 237 -8.11 -20.00 -8.17
CA TRP A 237 -7.96 -21.40 -8.54
C TRP A 237 -6.97 -21.60 -9.68
N GLN A 238 -6.53 -20.53 -10.31
CA GLN A 238 -5.55 -20.54 -11.38
C GLN A 238 -4.17 -20.13 -10.86
N ARG A 239 -3.13 -20.71 -11.47
CA ARG A 239 -1.76 -20.24 -11.36
C ARG A 239 -1.55 -19.18 -12.44
N HIS A 240 -1.33 -17.92 -12.00
CA HIS A 240 -1.26 -16.76 -12.88
C HIS A 240 0.12 -16.65 -13.57
N LEU A 241 0.41 -17.56 -14.52
CA LEU A 241 1.68 -17.61 -15.23
C LEU A 241 1.71 -16.73 -16.48
N TYR A 242 0.53 -16.47 -17.07
CA TYR A 242 0.45 -15.89 -18.40
C TYR A 242 -0.32 -14.58 -18.47
N ASP A 243 -1.17 -14.30 -17.53
CA ASP A 243 -1.99 -13.08 -17.49
C ASP A 243 -1.30 -11.89 -16.82
N LYS A 244 -0.15 -12.10 -16.14
CA LYS A 244 0.64 -11.05 -15.48
C LYS A 244 2.11 -11.44 -15.35
N THR A 245 2.93 -10.54 -14.78
CA THR A 245 4.34 -10.79 -14.36
C THR A 245 5.23 -11.34 -15.49
N GLN A 246 5.09 -10.80 -16.70
CA GLN A 246 5.93 -11.22 -17.82
C GLN A 246 7.32 -10.56 -17.78
N PRO A 247 8.38 -11.23 -18.28
CA PRO A 247 9.76 -10.72 -18.25
C PRO A 247 9.93 -9.37 -18.95
N GLU A 248 9.09 -9.07 -19.92
CA GLU A 248 9.13 -7.81 -20.68
C GLU A 248 8.72 -6.58 -19.86
N MET A 249 8.26 -6.79 -18.61
CA MET A 249 8.08 -5.69 -17.66
C MET A 249 9.39 -4.98 -17.33
N ILE A 250 10.52 -5.71 -17.28
CA ILE A 250 11.82 -5.11 -16.89
C ILE A 250 12.25 -3.97 -17.83
N PRO A 251 12.25 -4.12 -19.16
CA PRO A 251 12.53 -3.01 -20.06
C PRO A 251 11.61 -1.80 -19.87
N PHE A 252 10.33 -1.99 -19.56
CA PHE A 252 9.42 -0.87 -19.29
C PHE A 252 9.75 -0.18 -17.96
N ILE A 253 10.03 -0.95 -16.91
CA ILE A 253 10.51 -0.42 -15.62
C ILE A 253 11.79 0.43 -15.81
N GLN A 254 12.72 -0.03 -16.62
CA GLN A 254 13.95 0.72 -16.92
C GLN A 254 13.68 2.04 -17.66
N ARG A 255 12.66 2.08 -18.54
CA ARG A 255 12.20 3.34 -19.17
C ARG A 255 11.58 4.30 -18.16
N LEU A 256 10.73 3.79 -17.25
CA LEU A 256 10.17 4.58 -16.14
C LEU A 256 11.27 5.13 -15.23
N ARG A 257 12.26 4.29 -14.90
CA ARG A 257 13.40 4.71 -14.08
C ARG A 257 14.24 5.79 -14.77
N LYS A 258 14.52 5.61 -16.04
CA LYS A 258 15.26 6.61 -16.83
C LYS A 258 14.54 7.95 -16.84
N LEU A 259 13.22 7.98 -17.02
CA LEU A 259 12.42 9.20 -16.93
C LEU A 259 12.52 9.83 -15.53
N THR A 260 12.35 9.02 -14.50
CA THR A 260 12.34 9.52 -13.11
C THR A 260 13.71 10.09 -12.71
N ASP A 261 14.81 9.50 -13.20
CA ASP A 261 16.18 9.97 -12.97
C ASP A 261 16.52 11.31 -13.70
N GLU A 262 15.64 11.80 -14.59
CA GLU A 262 15.77 13.16 -15.15
C GLU A 262 15.45 14.25 -14.10
N TYR A 263 14.82 13.87 -12.98
CA TYR A 263 14.38 14.76 -11.91
C TYR A 263 15.08 14.38 -10.58
N GLU A 264 15.63 15.36 -9.89
CA GLU A 264 16.34 15.12 -8.63
C GLU A 264 15.39 14.66 -7.50
N GLY A 265 15.78 13.61 -6.77
CA GLY A 265 15.11 13.17 -5.56
C GLY A 265 13.71 12.59 -5.78
N ARG A 266 13.42 12.05 -6.95
CA ARG A 266 12.13 11.40 -7.23
C ARG A 266 12.15 9.93 -6.81
N PHE A 267 10.97 9.41 -6.50
CA PHE A 267 10.79 8.08 -5.92
C PHE A 267 9.71 7.31 -6.67
N MET A 268 9.92 6.01 -6.85
CA MET A 268 8.90 5.09 -7.36
C MET A 268 8.77 3.88 -6.46
N VAL A 269 7.55 3.57 -6.09
CA VAL A 269 7.18 2.33 -5.43
C VAL A 269 6.11 1.63 -6.26
N ALA A 270 6.30 0.34 -6.55
CA ALA A 270 5.26 -0.45 -7.21
C ALA A 270 4.51 -1.32 -6.22
N GLU A 271 3.23 -1.51 -6.48
CA GLU A 271 2.45 -2.58 -5.87
C GLU A 271 2.63 -3.87 -6.65
N ILE A 272 2.90 -4.97 -5.92
CA ILE A 272 3.14 -6.29 -6.52
C ILE A 272 2.17 -7.31 -5.92
N GLY A 273 1.17 -7.70 -6.71
CA GLY A 273 0.25 -8.80 -6.42
C GLY A 273 0.61 -10.05 -7.23
N ASP A 274 1.41 -10.95 -6.66
CA ASP A 274 1.93 -12.13 -7.35
C ASP A 274 1.93 -13.37 -6.44
N ASP A 275 1.99 -14.56 -7.05
CA ASP A 275 2.16 -15.83 -6.34
C ASP A 275 3.54 -15.88 -5.64
N PHE A 276 4.56 -15.25 -6.24
CA PHE A 276 5.94 -15.12 -5.73
C PHE A 276 6.30 -13.65 -5.47
N GLN A 277 5.45 -12.96 -4.71
CA GLN A 277 5.47 -11.52 -4.57
C GLN A 277 6.81 -10.94 -4.10
N ILE A 278 7.52 -11.58 -3.17
CA ILE A 278 8.84 -11.11 -2.69
C ILE A 278 9.87 -11.25 -3.82
N LYS A 279 9.92 -12.38 -4.50
CA LYS A 279 10.84 -12.62 -5.62
C LYS A 279 10.58 -11.64 -6.77
N THR A 280 9.32 -11.39 -7.10
CA THR A 280 8.94 -10.41 -8.13
C THR A 280 9.30 -8.98 -7.70
N SER A 281 9.06 -8.62 -6.43
CA SER A 281 9.49 -7.32 -5.88
C SER A 281 10.99 -7.11 -6.03
N VAL A 282 11.79 -8.12 -5.68
CA VAL A 282 13.25 -8.07 -5.85
C VAL A 282 13.61 -7.95 -7.32
N ALA A 283 13.04 -8.77 -8.21
CA ALA A 283 13.33 -8.70 -9.65
C ALA A 283 13.09 -7.30 -10.26
N TYR A 284 12.10 -6.56 -9.73
CA TYR A 284 11.74 -5.21 -10.19
C TYR A 284 12.57 -4.09 -9.55
N THR A 285 13.30 -4.38 -8.48
CA THR A 285 14.08 -3.38 -7.71
C THR A 285 15.58 -3.63 -7.68
N ASP A 286 16.04 -4.84 -8.03
CA ASP A 286 17.45 -5.20 -8.04
C ASP A 286 18.19 -4.53 -9.19
N GLY A 287 18.99 -3.52 -8.86
CA GLY A 287 19.81 -2.75 -9.79
C GLY A 287 19.52 -1.25 -9.78
N PRO A 288 20.47 -0.46 -10.28
CA PRO A 288 20.41 1.01 -10.24
C PRO A 288 19.43 1.61 -11.26
N ASP A 289 18.96 0.82 -12.21
CA ASP A 289 18.15 1.21 -13.36
C ASP A 289 16.70 0.70 -13.30
N LYS A 290 16.30 0.15 -12.12
CA LYS A 290 14.95 -0.34 -11.87
C LYS A 290 14.24 0.53 -10.82
N LEU A 291 13.12 0.06 -10.31
CA LEU A 291 12.35 0.78 -9.28
C LEU A 291 13.18 1.02 -8.02
N HIS A 292 12.82 2.03 -7.25
CA HIS A 292 13.47 2.31 -5.97
C HIS A 292 13.08 1.28 -4.90
N THR A 293 11.80 0.91 -4.87
CA THR A 293 11.27 -0.14 -4.00
C THR A 293 9.95 -0.69 -4.56
N ALA A 294 9.47 -1.76 -3.98
CA ALA A 294 8.15 -2.31 -4.22
C ALA A 294 7.54 -2.78 -2.90
N TYR A 295 6.25 -2.58 -2.71
CA TYR A 295 5.54 -3.23 -1.63
C TYR A 295 4.66 -4.35 -2.17
N ASN A 296 4.41 -5.32 -1.32
CA ASN A 296 3.68 -6.54 -1.65
C ASN A 296 2.73 -6.92 -0.52
N PHE A 297 1.93 -7.93 -0.75
CA PHE A 297 0.90 -8.38 0.19
C PHE A 297 1.39 -9.36 1.26
N ALA A 298 2.70 -9.63 1.37
CA ALA A 298 3.24 -10.63 2.31
C ALA A 298 2.85 -10.37 3.76
N LEU A 299 2.74 -9.08 4.16
CA LEU A 299 2.32 -8.67 5.51
C LEU A 299 0.90 -8.08 5.56
N LEU A 300 0.13 -8.17 4.48
CA LEU A 300 -1.25 -7.68 4.42
C LEU A 300 -2.31 -8.78 4.64
N GLY A 301 -1.91 -10.04 4.69
CA GLY A 301 -2.83 -11.18 4.86
C GLY A 301 -3.36 -11.35 6.28
N PRO A 302 -4.44 -12.11 6.48
CA PRO A 302 -5.05 -12.33 7.78
C PRO A 302 -4.22 -13.25 8.71
N GLY A 303 -3.54 -14.24 8.18
CA GLY A 303 -2.82 -15.27 8.97
C GLY A 303 -1.37 -14.95 9.33
N VAL A 304 -0.88 -13.72 9.08
CA VAL A 304 0.56 -13.40 9.18
C VAL A 304 0.98 -12.74 10.49
N TYR A 305 0.07 -12.47 11.43
CA TYR A 305 0.40 -11.92 12.73
C TYR A 305 1.00 -12.97 13.67
N ASN A 306 2.21 -13.37 13.35
CA ASN A 306 3.04 -14.26 14.18
C ASN A 306 4.52 -14.04 13.85
N THR A 307 5.40 -14.41 14.76
CA THR A 307 6.84 -14.18 14.64
C THR A 307 7.45 -14.86 13.42
N LYS A 308 6.99 -16.07 13.08
CA LYS A 308 7.50 -16.84 11.94
C LYS A 308 7.20 -16.14 10.60
N SER A 309 5.96 -15.67 10.42
CA SER A 309 5.55 -14.99 9.17
C SER A 309 6.21 -13.62 9.03
N LEU A 310 6.23 -12.82 10.11
CA LEU A 310 6.85 -11.49 10.10
C LEU A 310 8.37 -11.57 9.84
N ARG A 311 9.07 -12.46 10.57
CA ARG A 311 10.49 -12.71 10.39
C ARG A 311 10.77 -13.31 9.00
N GLY A 312 9.99 -14.32 8.60
CA GLY A 312 10.15 -15.02 7.33
C GLY A 312 10.05 -14.11 6.12
N ALA A 313 9.08 -13.20 6.08
CA ALA A 313 8.93 -12.24 4.97
C ALA A 313 10.16 -11.33 4.83
N VAL A 314 10.72 -10.86 5.94
CA VAL A 314 11.92 -10.00 5.91
C VAL A 314 13.16 -10.81 5.55
N GLU A 315 13.34 -12.00 6.12
CA GLU A 315 14.49 -12.87 5.82
C GLU A 315 14.47 -13.36 4.36
N GLU A 316 13.29 -13.70 3.82
CA GLU A 316 13.14 -14.06 2.41
C GLU A 316 13.53 -12.88 1.50
N TYR A 317 13.06 -11.65 1.81
CA TYR A 317 13.44 -10.47 1.04
C TYR A 317 14.96 -10.22 1.06
N LEU A 318 15.60 -10.38 2.22
CA LEU A 318 17.06 -10.22 2.35
C LEU A 318 17.83 -11.31 1.62
N ALA A 319 17.33 -12.55 1.62
CA ALA A 319 17.97 -13.67 0.93
C ALA A 319 17.89 -13.56 -0.58
N GLU A 320 16.74 -13.09 -1.11
CA GLU A 320 16.53 -12.92 -2.54
C GLU A 320 17.14 -11.63 -3.09
N GLY A 321 17.14 -10.54 -2.29
CA GLY A 321 17.33 -9.16 -2.77
C GLY A 321 18.69 -8.52 -2.54
N GLY A 322 19.60 -9.14 -1.81
CA GLY A 322 20.91 -8.53 -1.55
C GLY A 322 20.80 -7.08 -1.02
N ASP A 323 21.18 -6.10 -1.83
CA ASP A 323 21.15 -4.68 -1.48
C ASP A 323 19.79 -3.98 -1.75
N CYS A 324 18.79 -4.70 -2.25
CA CYS A 324 17.46 -4.14 -2.48
C CYS A 324 16.86 -3.55 -1.21
N TRP A 325 16.09 -2.47 -1.38
CA TRP A 325 15.43 -1.81 -0.25
C TRP A 325 13.95 -2.19 -0.22
N PRO A 326 13.48 -2.92 0.82
CA PRO A 326 12.07 -3.31 0.92
C PRO A 326 11.17 -2.15 1.29
N SER A 327 9.87 -2.34 1.08
CA SER A 327 8.82 -1.55 1.73
C SER A 327 7.79 -2.45 2.40
N TRP A 328 7.26 -1.97 3.52
CA TRP A 328 6.34 -2.71 4.36
C TRP A 328 5.10 -1.89 4.67
N ALA A 329 3.94 -2.54 4.59
CA ALA A 329 2.67 -2.03 5.05
C ALA A 329 1.94 -3.11 5.86
N PHE A 330 1.25 -2.72 6.91
CA PHE A 330 0.34 -3.60 7.65
C PHE A 330 -1.12 -3.35 7.29
N ALA A 331 -1.44 -2.21 6.69
CA ALA A 331 -2.75 -1.91 6.14
C ALA A 331 -2.64 -1.02 4.90
N ASN A 332 -3.70 -0.99 4.10
CA ASN A 332 -3.96 -0.06 3.03
C ASN A 332 -5.50 0.03 2.81
N HIS A 333 -5.91 0.68 1.73
CA HIS A 333 -7.31 0.85 1.37
C HIS A 333 -7.96 -0.38 0.71
N ASP A 334 -7.24 -1.50 0.56
CA ASP A 334 -7.70 -2.73 -0.11
C ASP A 334 -7.82 -3.93 0.81
N VAL A 335 -7.40 -3.79 2.07
CA VAL A 335 -7.45 -4.88 3.04
C VAL A 335 -8.14 -4.45 4.33
N VAL A 336 -8.74 -5.41 5.02
CA VAL A 336 -9.32 -5.21 6.36
C VAL A 336 -8.32 -4.49 7.26
N ARG A 337 -8.76 -3.46 7.99
CA ARG A 337 -7.92 -2.67 8.88
C ARG A 337 -7.14 -3.55 9.86
N VAL A 338 -5.86 -3.29 10.01
CA VAL A 338 -4.94 -4.15 10.77
C VAL A 338 -5.37 -4.34 12.23
N ALA A 339 -5.93 -3.33 12.86
CA ALA A 339 -6.42 -3.41 14.24
C ALA A 339 -7.55 -4.45 14.41
N SER A 340 -8.34 -4.73 13.36
CA SER A 340 -9.35 -5.80 13.36
C SER A 340 -8.77 -7.11 12.84
N ARG A 341 -8.01 -7.07 11.75
CA ARG A 341 -7.48 -8.27 11.09
C ARG A 341 -6.54 -9.07 11.99
N TRP A 342 -5.77 -8.40 12.83
CA TRP A 342 -4.79 -8.99 13.74
C TRP A 342 -5.20 -8.93 15.21
N ALA A 343 -6.45 -8.54 15.50
CA ALA A 343 -6.99 -8.56 16.84
C ALA A 343 -6.93 -9.98 17.45
N ILE A 344 -6.35 -10.10 18.65
CA ILE A 344 -6.31 -11.38 19.36
C ILE A 344 -7.72 -11.66 19.89
N ASP A 345 -8.23 -12.87 19.60
CA ASP A 345 -9.62 -13.29 19.95
C ASP A 345 -10.69 -12.30 19.46
N GLY A 346 -10.43 -11.61 18.34
CA GLY A 346 -11.36 -10.64 17.76
C GLY A 346 -11.54 -9.36 18.60
N LYS A 347 -10.62 -9.08 19.54
CA LYS A 347 -10.68 -7.90 20.42
C LYS A 347 -9.56 -6.94 20.07
N PRO A 348 -9.84 -5.84 19.35
CA PRO A 348 -8.88 -4.79 19.08
C PRO A 348 -8.38 -4.13 20.36
N ASP A 349 -7.07 -3.91 20.45
CA ASP A 349 -6.42 -3.31 21.62
C ASP A 349 -5.60 -2.07 21.21
N PRO A 350 -5.74 -0.92 21.91
CA PRO A 350 -4.95 0.28 21.63
C PRO A 350 -3.43 0.06 21.79
N GLU A 351 -2.99 -0.77 22.76
CA GLU A 351 -1.58 -1.08 22.94
C GLU A 351 -1.03 -1.91 21.77
N GLN A 352 -1.86 -2.82 21.22
CA GLN A 352 -1.49 -3.52 19.98
C GLN A 352 -1.32 -2.55 18.81
N SER A 353 -2.19 -1.55 18.66
CA SER A 353 -2.07 -0.52 17.63
C SER A 353 -0.77 0.29 17.75
N LYS A 354 -0.36 0.63 18.97
CA LYS A 354 0.93 1.28 19.25
C LYS A 354 2.10 0.39 18.85
N LEU A 355 2.06 -0.89 19.26
CA LEU A 355 3.09 -1.88 18.92
C LEU A 355 3.22 -2.05 17.41
N LEU A 356 2.12 -2.15 16.67
CA LEU A 356 2.13 -2.32 15.21
C LEU A 356 2.77 -1.13 14.50
N SER A 357 2.45 0.10 14.92
CA SER A 357 3.06 1.33 14.38
C SER A 357 4.57 1.39 14.65
N ALA A 358 5.00 0.99 15.86
CA ALA A 358 6.42 0.90 16.21
C ALA A 358 7.12 -0.20 15.40
N LEU A 359 6.51 -1.37 15.28
CA LEU A 359 7.09 -2.53 14.60
C LEU A 359 7.31 -2.27 13.12
N VAL A 360 6.27 -1.83 12.37
CA VAL A 360 6.39 -1.61 10.92
C VAL A 360 7.48 -0.60 10.59
N THR A 361 7.64 0.42 11.43
CA THR A 361 8.62 1.48 11.22
C THR A 361 10.00 1.16 11.80
N ALA A 362 10.12 0.11 12.65
CA ALA A 362 11.41 -0.39 13.13
C ALA A 362 12.04 -1.43 12.19
N LEU A 363 11.29 -2.06 11.30
CA LEU A 363 11.82 -2.97 10.27
C LEU A 363 12.76 -2.21 9.31
N ARG A 364 13.70 -2.94 8.66
CA ARG A 364 14.51 -2.37 7.58
C ARG A 364 13.62 -2.18 6.35
N GLY A 365 13.43 -0.94 5.92
CA GLY A 365 12.60 -0.64 4.76
C GLY A 365 11.95 0.73 4.82
N THR A 366 11.19 1.06 3.79
CA THR A 366 10.26 2.19 3.76
C THR A 366 8.92 1.72 4.32
N ALA A 367 8.39 2.42 5.32
CA ALA A 367 7.14 2.03 5.96
C ALA A 367 5.96 2.81 5.38
N PHE A 368 4.86 2.11 5.13
CA PHE A 368 3.59 2.71 4.72
C PHE A 368 2.58 2.57 5.85
N ILE A 369 1.92 3.66 6.20
CA ILE A 369 0.87 3.74 7.23
C ILE A 369 -0.39 4.27 6.56
N TYR A 370 -1.49 3.54 6.67
CA TYR A 370 -2.78 3.95 6.12
C TYR A 370 -3.52 4.86 7.11
N GLN A 371 -4.21 5.88 6.59
CA GLN A 371 -5.02 6.80 7.41
C GLN A 371 -5.91 6.05 8.40
N GLY A 372 -5.82 6.44 9.67
CA GLY A 372 -6.55 5.83 10.78
C GLY A 372 -5.80 4.71 11.51
N GLU A 373 -4.65 4.21 11.02
CA GLU A 373 -3.81 3.31 11.80
C GLU A 373 -3.26 4.02 13.05
N GLU A 374 -2.92 5.28 12.93
CA GLU A 374 -2.45 6.12 14.04
C GLU A 374 -3.51 6.34 15.13
N LEU A 375 -4.78 6.11 14.79
CA LEU A 375 -5.91 6.16 15.72
C LEU A 375 -6.32 4.77 16.24
N GLY A 376 -5.75 3.70 15.70
CA GLY A 376 -6.19 2.32 15.97
C GLY A 376 -7.63 2.07 15.49
N LEU A 377 -8.00 2.63 14.32
CA LEU A 377 -9.33 2.40 13.73
C LEU A 377 -9.52 0.95 13.34
N THR A 378 -10.72 0.45 13.61
CA THR A 378 -11.14 -0.91 13.30
C THR A 378 -11.85 -1.00 11.96
N GLU A 379 -12.01 -2.21 11.43
CA GLU A 379 -12.85 -2.47 10.28
C GLU A 379 -14.31 -2.18 10.61
N ALA A 380 -15.02 -1.53 9.69
CA ALA A 380 -16.44 -1.30 9.83
C ALA A 380 -17.24 -2.42 9.16
N ASP A 381 -18.36 -2.79 9.78
CA ASP A 381 -19.32 -3.72 9.19
C ASP A 381 -20.40 -2.95 8.41
N ILE A 382 -20.18 -2.83 7.09
CA ILE A 382 -21.10 -2.09 6.22
C ILE A 382 -22.23 -3.01 5.77
N PRO A 383 -23.51 -2.64 5.99
CA PRO A 383 -24.66 -3.41 5.48
C PRO A 383 -24.65 -3.47 3.93
N PHE A 384 -25.15 -4.57 3.37
CA PHE A 384 -25.18 -4.80 1.92
C PHE A 384 -25.78 -3.63 1.14
N GLU A 385 -26.86 -3.04 1.66
CA GLU A 385 -27.60 -1.94 1.03
C GLU A 385 -26.80 -0.64 0.93
N LEU A 386 -25.69 -0.53 1.70
CA LEU A 386 -24.81 0.63 1.73
C LEU A 386 -23.45 0.37 1.08
N LEU A 387 -23.20 -0.87 0.63
CA LEU A 387 -21.97 -1.20 -0.06
C LEU A 387 -21.84 -0.40 -1.35
N GLN A 388 -20.65 0.11 -1.58
CA GLN A 388 -20.27 0.82 -2.79
C GLN A 388 -19.22 0.03 -3.61
N ASP A 389 -18.41 -0.80 -2.93
CA ASP A 389 -17.35 -1.57 -3.56
C ASP A 389 -17.92 -2.68 -4.45
N PRO A 390 -17.67 -2.63 -5.79
CA PRO A 390 -18.13 -3.67 -6.71
C PRO A 390 -17.63 -5.06 -6.33
N PHE A 391 -16.48 -5.16 -5.69
CA PHE A 391 -15.92 -6.42 -5.23
C PHE A 391 -16.76 -7.04 -4.10
N GLY A 392 -17.14 -6.25 -3.09
CA GLY A 392 -18.00 -6.69 -2.00
C GLY A 392 -19.42 -7.00 -2.47
N ILE A 393 -19.96 -6.21 -3.40
CA ILE A 393 -21.29 -6.46 -3.99
C ILE A 393 -21.30 -7.80 -4.75
N PHE A 394 -20.24 -8.08 -5.53
CA PHE A 394 -20.16 -9.31 -6.33
C PHE A 394 -19.95 -10.57 -5.48
N LEU A 395 -19.16 -10.49 -4.40
CA LEU A 395 -18.77 -11.63 -3.58
C LEU A 395 -19.63 -11.81 -2.32
N TRP A 396 -20.63 -10.96 -2.10
CA TRP A 396 -21.53 -11.09 -0.96
C TRP A 396 -22.18 -12.48 -0.90
N PRO A 397 -22.35 -13.09 0.31
CA PRO A 397 -21.94 -12.60 1.64
C PRO A 397 -20.55 -13.08 2.09
N GLU A 398 -19.83 -13.89 1.28
CA GLU A 398 -18.55 -14.51 1.62
C GLU A 398 -17.47 -13.45 1.80
N ASP A 399 -17.55 -12.35 1.05
CA ASP A 399 -16.67 -11.22 1.18
C ASP A 399 -17.45 -9.91 1.08
N LYS A 400 -17.18 -9.01 2.03
CA LYS A 400 -17.85 -7.71 2.12
C LYS A 400 -17.08 -6.61 1.35
N GLY A 401 -16.01 -6.97 0.67
CA GLY A 401 -15.19 -6.01 -0.08
C GLY A 401 -14.35 -5.10 0.83
N ARG A 402 -14.07 -3.91 0.31
CA ARG A 402 -13.10 -2.96 0.87
C ARG A 402 -13.74 -1.76 1.59
N ASP A 403 -15.06 -1.62 1.55
CA ASP A 403 -15.75 -0.44 2.12
C ASP A 403 -15.50 -0.28 3.62
N GLY A 404 -15.36 -1.38 4.36
CA GLY A 404 -15.14 -1.36 5.80
C GLY A 404 -13.85 -0.63 6.22
N CYS A 405 -12.80 -0.68 5.41
CA CYS A 405 -11.56 0.06 5.66
C CYS A 405 -11.56 1.48 5.07
N ARG A 406 -12.56 1.82 4.23
CA ARG A 406 -12.64 3.08 3.48
C ARG A 406 -13.61 4.11 4.05
N THR A 407 -14.17 3.84 5.24
CA THR A 407 -15.11 4.75 5.91
C THR A 407 -14.51 6.12 6.18
N PRO A 408 -15.34 7.19 6.29
CA PRO A 408 -14.87 8.54 6.57
C PRO A 408 -13.99 8.64 7.81
N PHE A 409 -12.92 9.43 7.72
CA PHE A 409 -11.96 9.65 8.81
C PHE A 409 -12.62 10.43 9.95
N PRO A 410 -12.59 9.96 11.20
CA PRO A 410 -13.24 10.61 12.31
C PRO A 410 -12.33 11.71 12.89
N TRP A 411 -12.66 12.97 12.63
CA TRP A 411 -11.95 14.13 13.18
C TRP A 411 -12.39 14.51 14.58
N ASP A 412 -13.72 14.50 14.82
CA ASP A 412 -14.31 14.87 16.11
C ASP A 412 -15.62 14.08 16.35
N GLY A 413 -15.57 13.11 17.24
CA GLY A 413 -16.70 12.24 17.55
C GLY A 413 -17.91 12.93 18.15
N GLN A 414 -17.82 14.22 18.53
CA GLN A 414 -18.93 15.01 19.05
C GLN A 414 -19.70 15.76 17.94
N LYS A 415 -19.14 15.81 16.72
CA LYS A 415 -19.74 16.48 15.58
C LYS A 415 -20.51 15.51 14.68
N ALA A 416 -21.45 16.06 13.91
CA ALA A 416 -22.10 15.32 12.84
C ALA A 416 -21.04 14.71 11.90
N ASN A 417 -21.30 13.50 11.38
CA ASN A 417 -20.38 12.74 10.53
C ASN A 417 -18.93 12.68 11.10
N ALA A 418 -18.82 12.66 12.45
CA ALA A 418 -17.55 12.72 13.17
C ALA A 418 -16.63 13.88 12.73
N GLY A 419 -17.19 15.00 12.28
CA GLY A 419 -16.43 16.16 11.79
C GLY A 419 -15.73 15.96 10.45
N PHE A 420 -16.03 14.88 9.76
CA PHE A 420 -15.55 14.63 8.40
C PHE A 420 -16.22 15.55 7.36
N SER A 421 -17.53 15.77 7.51
CA SER A 421 -18.38 16.51 6.56
C SER A 421 -19.53 17.20 7.29
N ASP A 422 -19.91 18.36 6.79
CA ASP A 422 -21.14 19.08 7.18
C ASP A 422 -22.36 18.68 6.33
N ALA A 423 -22.23 17.70 5.41
CA ALA A 423 -23.33 17.16 4.61
C ALA A 423 -24.35 16.40 5.47
N ALA A 424 -25.57 16.24 4.95
CA ALA A 424 -26.59 15.43 5.61
C ALA A 424 -26.23 13.93 5.64
N THR A 425 -25.52 13.44 4.63
CA THR A 425 -25.05 12.06 4.48
C THR A 425 -23.63 12.04 3.92
N THR A 426 -22.90 10.98 4.21
CA THR A 426 -21.56 10.72 3.66
C THR A 426 -21.61 9.55 2.67
N TRP A 427 -20.62 9.46 1.79
CA TRP A 427 -20.56 8.43 0.74
C TRP A 427 -20.53 6.98 1.29
N LEU A 428 -19.93 6.77 2.47
CA LEU A 428 -20.07 5.59 3.33
C LEU A 428 -20.44 6.07 4.74
N PRO A 429 -21.13 5.26 5.55
CA PRO A 429 -21.47 5.64 6.92
C PRO A 429 -20.23 5.81 7.79
N VAL A 430 -20.29 6.74 8.74
CA VAL A 430 -19.27 6.85 9.81
C VAL A 430 -19.59 5.79 10.87
N PRO A 431 -18.66 4.86 11.16
CA PRO A 431 -18.88 3.83 12.17
C PRO A 431 -19.03 4.43 13.56
N ILE A 432 -20.02 4.00 14.33
CA ILE A 432 -20.27 4.52 15.68
C ILE A 432 -19.10 4.23 16.62
N GLU A 433 -18.43 3.10 16.45
CA GLU A 433 -17.24 2.70 17.21
C GLU A 433 -16.01 3.57 16.93
N HIS A 434 -16.00 4.32 15.83
CA HIS A 434 -14.92 5.26 15.51
C HIS A 434 -15.08 6.61 16.23
N LEU A 435 -16.28 6.96 16.72
CA LEU A 435 -16.51 8.25 17.38
C LEU A 435 -15.63 8.44 18.62
N ALA A 436 -15.50 7.39 19.44
CA ALA A 436 -14.63 7.42 20.62
C ALA A 436 -13.13 7.44 20.29
N LYS A 437 -12.76 7.01 19.07
CA LYS A 437 -11.38 6.96 18.58
C LYS A 437 -11.02 8.17 17.70
N ALA A 438 -11.92 9.13 17.53
CA ALA A 438 -11.70 10.27 16.64
C ALA A 438 -10.49 11.11 17.09
N ALA A 439 -9.86 11.79 16.14
CA ALA A 439 -8.64 12.54 16.36
C ALA A 439 -8.74 13.51 17.55
N ALA A 440 -9.85 14.29 17.65
CA ALA A 440 -10.04 15.24 18.75
C ALA A 440 -10.14 14.56 20.13
N GLN A 441 -10.74 13.37 20.21
CA GLN A 441 -10.83 12.58 21.44
C GLN A 441 -9.44 12.08 21.87
N GLN A 442 -8.64 11.65 20.89
CA GLN A 442 -7.27 11.19 21.16
C GLN A 442 -6.28 12.33 21.45
N GLU A 443 -6.49 13.53 20.90
CA GLU A 443 -5.74 14.73 21.30
C GLU A 443 -5.90 15.05 22.79
N ALA A 444 -7.08 14.78 23.37
CA ALA A 444 -7.36 15.01 24.78
C ALA A 444 -6.76 13.92 25.71
N ASP A 445 -6.34 12.78 25.15
CA ASP A 445 -5.75 11.67 25.92
C ASP A 445 -4.26 11.51 25.59
N GLY A 446 -3.39 11.97 26.49
CA GLY A 446 -1.93 11.87 26.33
C GLY A 446 -1.37 10.44 26.22
N HIS A 447 -2.18 9.42 26.51
CA HIS A 447 -1.81 8.00 26.37
C HIS A 447 -2.38 7.34 25.11
N SER A 448 -3.09 8.09 24.27
CA SER A 448 -3.71 7.58 23.04
C SER A 448 -2.69 7.03 22.03
N PRO A 449 -3.12 6.14 21.11
CA PRO A 449 -2.32 5.73 19.95
C PRO A 449 -1.78 6.92 19.13
N LEU A 450 -2.57 7.97 18.92
CA LEU A 450 -2.17 9.18 18.19
C LEU A 450 -0.94 9.86 18.82
N HIS A 451 -0.98 10.11 20.14
CA HIS A 451 0.16 10.70 20.86
C HIS A 451 1.37 9.78 20.84
N PHE A 452 1.15 8.47 20.98
CA PHE A 452 2.22 7.50 20.87
C PHE A 452 2.91 7.57 19.50
N VAL A 453 2.16 7.51 18.40
CA VAL A 453 2.71 7.56 17.03
C VAL A 453 3.54 8.81 16.82
N ARG A 454 3.03 9.99 17.17
CA ARG A 454 3.77 11.25 17.06
C ARG A 454 5.10 11.25 17.84
N ASN A 455 5.06 10.81 19.08
CA ASN A 455 6.24 10.76 19.93
C ASN A 455 7.25 9.72 19.43
N PHE A 456 6.76 8.54 19.03
CA PHE A 456 7.60 7.48 18.51
C PHE A 456 8.29 7.87 17.19
N MET A 457 7.56 8.48 16.24
CA MET A 457 8.14 8.94 14.97
C MET A 457 9.20 10.02 15.17
N LYS A 458 8.95 10.95 16.09
CA LYS A 458 9.93 11.98 16.47
C LYS A 458 11.16 11.35 17.10
N TRP A 459 11.00 10.40 18.02
CA TRP A 459 12.09 9.68 18.65
C TRP A 459 12.86 8.83 17.61
N ARG A 460 12.16 8.09 16.74
CA ARG A 460 12.76 7.26 15.68
C ARG A 460 13.70 8.06 14.78
N LYS A 461 13.36 9.30 14.45
CA LYS A 461 14.22 10.21 13.64
C LYS A 461 15.55 10.51 14.32
N THR A 462 15.67 10.31 15.62
CA THR A 462 16.94 10.45 16.37
C THR A 462 17.76 9.15 16.40
N GLN A 463 17.28 8.06 15.78
CA GLN A 463 17.90 6.74 15.79
C GLN A 463 18.31 6.32 14.36
N PRO A 464 19.50 6.72 13.86
CA PRO A 464 19.91 6.47 12.47
C PRO A 464 19.87 4.99 12.08
N ALA A 465 20.19 4.08 13.01
CA ALA A 465 20.14 2.64 12.76
C ALA A 465 18.71 2.16 12.41
N LEU A 466 17.66 2.76 13.00
CA LEU A 466 16.27 2.43 12.66
C LEU A 466 15.83 3.00 11.31
N ILE A 467 16.57 3.96 10.74
CA ILE A 467 16.26 4.56 9.45
C ILE A 467 16.93 3.75 8.33
N THR A 468 18.26 3.72 8.29
CA THR A 468 19.01 3.14 7.17
C THR A 468 19.86 1.92 7.53
N GLY A 469 19.88 1.51 8.80
CA GLY A 469 20.67 0.36 9.25
C GLY A 469 20.20 -0.98 8.66
N ASP A 470 21.11 -1.94 8.63
CA ASP A 470 20.79 -3.33 8.31
C ASP A 470 19.96 -3.97 9.42
N ILE A 471 19.37 -5.14 9.14
CA ILE A 471 18.57 -5.88 10.09
C ILE A 471 19.08 -7.34 10.21
N ARG A 472 19.13 -7.83 11.44
CA ARG A 472 19.44 -9.23 11.73
C ARG A 472 18.55 -9.71 12.88
N PHE A 473 17.79 -10.77 12.65
CA PHE A 473 16.95 -11.34 13.69
C PHE A 473 17.78 -12.07 14.74
N ILE A 474 17.26 -12.09 15.97
CA ILE A 474 17.74 -12.90 17.09
C ILE A 474 16.66 -13.91 17.47
N ASP A 475 17.07 -15.01 18.07
CA ASP A 475 16.13 -16.01 18.55
C ASP A 475 15.49 -15.52 19.84
N THR A 476 14.17 -15.61 19.89
CA THR A 476 13.33 -15.20 21.03
C THR A 476 12.23 -16.24 21.25
N PRO A 477 11.64 -16.32 22.45
CA PRO A 477 10.50 -17.19 22.70
C PRO A 477 9.32 -16.93 21.75
N ASP A 478 8.50 -17.96 21.53
CA ASP A 478 7.27 -17.85 20.75
C ASP A 478 6.41 -16.68 21.23
N GLY A 479 5.78 -15.98 20.28
CA GLY A 479 5.00 -14.76 20.55
C GLY A 479 5.83 -13.49 20.74
N THR A 480 7.16 -13.58 20.76
CA THR A 480 8.05 -12.41 20.80
C THR A 480 8.91 -12.33 19.54
N LEU A 481 9.23 -11.12 19.10
CA LEU A 481 10.04 -10.86 17.91
C LEU A 481 11.23 -9.98 18.29
N GLY A 482 12.45 -10.46 18.03
CA GLY A 482 13.68 -9.74 18.32
C GLY A 482 14.57 -9.58 17.10
N PHE A 483 15.15 -8.39 16.92
CA PHE A 483 16.14 -8.13 15.88
C PHE A 483 17.08 -6.99 16.27
N VAL A 484 18.21 -6.94 15.62
CA VAL A 484 19.21 -5.88 15.75
C VAL A 484 19.23 -5.06 14.46
N ARG A 485 19.17 -3.74 14.60
CA ARG A 485 19.41 -2.78 13.52
C ARG A 485 20.83 -2.23 13.66
N SER A 486 21.64 -2.34 12.62
CA SER A 486 23.08 -2.00 12.65
C SER A 486 23.41 -0.93 11.63
N LEU A 487 24.09 0.14 12.07
CA LEU A 487 24.60 1.20 11.19
C LEU A 487 25.94 1.73 11.74
N ASP A 488 26.99 1.71 10.93
CA ASP A 488 28.31 2.27 11.23
C ASP A 488 28.88 1.82 12.61
N GLY A 489 28.65 0.54 12.96
CA GLY A 489 29.12 -0.04 14.22
C GLY A 489 28.25 0.31 15.44
N SER A 490 27.12 0.95 15.24
CA SER A 490 26.09 1.18 16.27
C SER A 490 24.94 0.21 16.10
N ASP A 491 24.71 -0.60 17.12
CA ASP A 491 23.69 -1.64 17.15
C ASP A 491 22.51 -1.23 18.05
N THR A 492 21.31 -1.22 17.48
CA THR A 492 20.05 -1.02 18.21
C THR A 492 19.29 -2.34 18.26
N LEU A 493 19.16 -2.92 19.45
CA LEU A 493 18.33 -4.08 19.71
C LEU A 493 16.86 -3.64 19.80
N CYS A 494 15.99 -4.35 19.08
CA CYS A 494 14.54 -4.16 19.09
C CYS A 494 13.90 -5.48 19.51
N CYS A 495 13.03 -5.47 20.53
CA CYS A 495 12.25 -6.62 20.94
C CYS A 495 10.78 -6.24 21.14
N PHE A 496 9.87 -7.08 20.66
CA PHE A 496 8.43 -6.85 20.70
C PHE A 496 7.71 -8.09 21.22
N ASN A 497 6.75 -7.91 22.11
CA ASN A 497 5.81 -8.94 22.52
C ASN A 497 4.53 -8.80 21.67
N LEU A 498 4.30 -9.75 20.79
CA LEU A 498 3.12 -9.75 19.89
C LEU A 498 1.85 -10.26 20.58
N GLY A 499 1.99 -10.83 21.80
CA GLY A 499 0.91 -11.43 22.55
C GLY A 499 0.24 -10.47 23.54
N ASN A 500 -0.97 -10.86 23.98
CA ASN A 500 -1.76 -10.16 25.00
C ASN A 500 -1.45 -10.60 26.44
N GLU A 501 -0.41 -11.40 26.63
CA GLU A 501 0.12 -11.81 27.93
C GLU A 501 1.57 -11.35 28.06
N PRO A 502 2.07 -11.10 29.31
CA PRO A 502 3.46 -10.75 29.53
C PRO A 502 4.43 -11.83 29.06
N ALA A 503 5.55 -11.44 28.50
CA ALA A 503 6.61 -12.33 28.07
C ALA A 503 7.97 -11.94 28.67
N THR A 504 8.87 -12.91 28.75
CA THR A 504 10.27 -12.68 29.16
C THR A 504 11.21 -13.20 28.07
N VAL A 505 12.15 -12.34 27.67
CA VAL A 505 13.18 -12.65 26.67
C VAL A 505 14.55 -12.62 27.35
N GLU A 506 15.34 -13.68 27.21
CA GLU A 506 16.76 -13.68 27.61
C GLU A 506 17.57 -13.05 26.46
N LEU A 507 18.16 -11.88 26.71
CA LEU A 507 18.93 -11.19 25.70
C LEU A 507 20.27 -11.89 25.42
N PRO A 508 20.72 -11.94 24.15
CA PRO A 508 21.98 -12.60 23.78
C PRO A 508 23.23 -11.90 24.32
N ALA A 509 23.12 -10.61 24.66
CA ALA A 509 24.18 -9.79 25.21
C ALA A 509 23.62 -8.72 26.17
N ASP A 510 24.50 -8.09 26.92
CA ASP A 510 24.12 -6.94 27.75
C ASP A 510 23.62 -5.79 26.87
N SER A 511 22.58 -5.14 27.33
CA SER A 511 21.93 -4.06 26.61
C SER A 511 21.65 -2.88 27.51
N GLN A 512 21.78 -1.67 26.98
CA GLN A 512 21.40 -0.45 27.68
C GLN A 512 20.12 0.10 27.06
N PRO A 513 19.02 0.28 27.85
CA PRO A 513 17.79 0.87 27.34
C PRO A 513 18.04 2.23 26.66
N ILE A 514 17.30 2.49 25.58
CA ILE A 514 17.22 3.80 24.94
C ILE A 514 15.87 4.39 25.32
N ASP A 515 15.88 5.46 26.11
CA ASP A 515 14.66 6.09 26.57
C ASP A 515 13.93 6.91 25.50
N GLY A 516 12.66 7.23 25.73
CA GLY A 516 11.87 8.18 24.96
C GLY A 516 11.04 7.56 23.83
N HIS A 517 11.10 6.24 23.59
CA HIS A 517 10.33 5.55 22.55
C HIS A 517 8.86 5.27 22.94
N GLY A 518 8.50 5.41 24.22
CA GLY A 518 7.12 5.26 24.68
C GLY A 518 6.58 3.84 24.79
N MET A 519 7.38 2.82 24.46
CA MET A 519 7.03 1.40 24.68
C MET A 519 7.39 0.99 26.11
N ASN A 520 6.60 0.06 26.68
CA ASN A 520 6.79 -0.41 28.03
C ASN A 520 7.63 -1.71 28.08
N SER A 521 8.62 -1.72 28.96
CA SER A 521 9.44 -2.90 29.27
C SER A 521 10.26 -2.67 30.52
N THR A 522 10.77 -3.75 31.14
CA THR A 522 11.76 -3.66 32.22
C THR A 522 12.90 -4.66 31.96
N LEU A 523 14.14 -4.23 32.25
CA LEU A 523 15.34 -5.03 32.06
C LEU A 523 15.99 -5.32 33.41
N ASP A 524 16.19 -6.61 33.72
CA ASP A 524 16.93 -7.07 34.90
C ASP A 524 18.11 -7.92 34.43
N GLY A 525 19.31 -7.34 34.44
CA GLY A 525 20.48 -7.94 33.81
C GLY A 525 20.23 -8.18 32.32
N ARG A 526 20.13 -9.46 31.92
CA ARG A 526 19.80 -9.85 30.54
C ARG A 526 18.36 -10.33 30.37
N LYS A 527 17.56 -10.35 31.44
CA LYS A 527 16.15 -10.74 31.38
C LYS A 527 15.30 -9.52 31.08
N LEU A 528 14.77 -9.51 29.85
CA LEU A 528 13.87 -8.47 29.38
C LEU A 528 12.42 -8.91 29.62
N HIS A 529 11.70 -8.16 30.45
CA HIS A 529 10.28 -8.37 30.70
C HIS A 529 9.45 -7.40 29.85
N LEU A 530 8.61 -7.96 28.99
CA LEU A 530 7.72 -7.23 28.09
C LEU A 530 6.27 -7.45 28.56
N PRO A 531 5.52 -6.43 28.94
CA PRO A 531 4.08 -6.57 29.16
C PRO A 531 3.36 -7.00 27.87
N ALA A 532 2.05 -7.25 27.94
CA ALA A 532 1.22 -7.43 26.76
C ALA A 532 1.46 -6.29 25.76
N PHE A 533 1.71 -6.63 24.50
CA PHE A 533 2.03 -5.67 23.43
C PHE A 533 3.19 -4.70 23.75
N GLY A 534 4.07 -5.09 24.67
CA GLY A 534 5.22 -4.29 25.06
C GLY A 534 6.36 -4.34 24.04
N GLY A 535 7.24 -3.34 24.12
CA GLY A 535 8.41 -3.24 23.24
C GLY A 535 9.62 -2.65 23.94
N TYR A 536 10.79 -2.99 23.43
CA TYR A 536 12.09 -2.58 23.94
C TYR A 536 13.01 -2.12 22.81
N PHE A 537 13.73 -1.04 23.07
CA PHE A 537 14.84 -0.57 22.25
C PHE A 537 16.05 -0.37 23.15
N GLY A 538 17.19 -0.94 22.78
CA GLY A 538 18.40 -0.84 23.57
C GLY A 538 19.67 -0.85 22.72
N ARG A 539 20.76 -0.27 23.26
CA ARG A 539 22.08 -0.38 22.66
C ARG A 539 22.73 -1.68 23.08
N CYS A 540 23.22 -2.47 22.13
CA CYS A 540 24.04 -3.63 22.44
C CYS A 540 25.43 -3.18 22.88
N LEU A 541 25.88 -3.63 24.07
CA LEU A 541 27.18 -3.22 24.62
C LEU A 541 28.36 -4.05 24.11
N LEU A 542 28.10 -5.19 23.42
CA LEU A 542 29.15 -6.07 22.88
C LEU A 542 28.64 -6.85 21.65
N TYR A 543 28.96 -6.36 20.45
CA TYR A 543 29.17 -7.22 19.27
C TYR A 543 30.15 -6.55 18.32
N THR A 544 31.44 -6.60 18.67
CA THR A 544 32.50 -6.51 17.67
C THR A 544 32.75 -7.92 17.11
N SER A 545 31.84 -8.46 16.33
CA SER A 545 32.14 -9.56 15.43
C SER A 545 32.46 -8.97 14.06
N PRO A 546 33.63 -9.29 13.48
CA PRO A 546 33.90 -8.88 12.11
C PRO A 546 32.90 -9.59 11.20
N SER A 547 32.23 -8.80 10.33
CA SER A 547 31.47 -9.30 9.21
C SER A 547 32.29 -10.32 8.43
N PRO A 548 31.78 -11.51 8.11
CA PRO A 548 32.45 -12.36 7.13
C PRO A 548 32.48 -11.64 5.80
N ARG A 549 33.68 -11.51 5.24
CA ARG A 549 33.95 -10.92 3.91
C ARG A 549 33.41 -11.81 2.80
#